data_a790d68db11bd708bf33ab513514d0d7
#
_entry.id   a790d68db11bd708bf33ab513514d0d7
#
_cell.length_a   1.000
_cell.length_b   1.000
_cell.length_c   1.000
_cell.angle_alpha   90.00
_cell.angle_beta   90.00
_cell.angle_gamma   90.00
#
_symmetry.space_group_name_H-M   'P 1'
#
loop_
_entity.id
_entity.type
_entity.pdbx_description
1 polymer ?
#
loop_
_entity_poly.entity_id
_entity_poly.type
_entity_poly.pdbx_seq_one_letter_code
_entity_poly.pdbx_strand_id
1 'polypeptide(L)'
;MYIDGNALLTIEPGVTIMFTGVGDGFSIGENAGLKMVGTADKPIRFVNALNYNHPGAWDGIRIHSMRNDNQFEYVEFVNGGSGDDVITVYGKLSMKHCTIDGALHQGVATGGDGVFTAFENNTIKNCGGYPLWLNDPQKAGILGSGNTYVENGTNMISLNYYYLEENTTFNNQGIPYYVNDGMCVYDNVKMTIEPGVEFAFDFDHVLVVGGDARFEANGTESQPIIFRGTTPEDLWDGIRFESSRNGNVMNYCQIKNCGPNDGWSVRSCLYIRSDAKLTLTNNVFGPSDYNGVGIENISNWGNITHSGNTFVECAGGNVWIESDGEWNGVEYSGDQILDELP
;
A
#
# COMPACT_ATOMS: atom_id res chain seq x y z
N MET A 1 -10.76 -25.55 -15.33
CA MET A 1 -11.00 -25.35 -16.79
C MET A 1 -9.94 -24.41 -17.33
N TYR A 2 -9.38 -24.75 -18.51
CA TYR A 2 -8.40 -23.89 -19.19
C TYR A 2 -9.01 -23.30 -20.47
N ILE A 3 -8.87 -21.99 -20.65
CA ILE A 3 -9.37 -21.25 -21.83
C ILE A 3 -8.15 -20.69 -22.54
N ASP A 4 -7.93 -21.05 -23.78
CA ASP A 4 -6.70 -20.77 -24.53
C ASP A 4 -6.97 -20.31 -25.97
N GLY A 5 -5.88 -20.02 -26.69
CA GLY A 5 -5.92 -19.50 -28.04
C GLY A 5 -6.53 -18.08 -28.06
N ASN A 6 -7.37 -17.79 -29.05
CA ASN A 6 -8.07 -16.52 -29.16
C ASN A 6 -9.53 -16.57 -28.65
N ALA A 7 -9.85 -17.60 -27.84
CA ALA A 7 -11.21 -17.78 -27.34
C ALA A 7 -11.60 -16.67 -26.36
N LEU A 8 -12.84 -16.21 -26.44
CA LEU A 8 -13.47 -15.37 -25.44
C LEU A 8 -14.61 -16.15 -24.80
N LEU A 9 -14.47 -16.47 -23.52
CA LEU A 9 -15.56 -16.98 -22.72
C LEU A 9 -16.40 -15.82 -22.19
N THR A 10 -17.69 -15.80 -22.55
CA THR A 10 -18.65 -14.87 -21.96
C THR A 10 -19.61 -15.62 -21.05
N ILE A 11 -19.83 -15.10 -19.83
CA ILE A 11 -20.78 -15.63 -18.87
C ILE A 11 -21.88 -14.59 -18.68
N GLU A 12 -23.12 -15.02 -18.92
CA GLU A 12 -24.30 -14.15 -18.88
C GLU A 12 -24.79 -13.85 -17.47
N PRO A 13 -25.51 -12.73 -17.25
CA PRO A 13 -26.08 -12.39 -15.95
C PRO A 13 -26.94 -13.49 -15.32
N GLY A 14 -26.77 -13.74 -14.03
CA GLY A 14 -27.52 -14.71 -13.25
C GLY A 14 -27.03 -16.16 -13.37
N VAL A 15 -25.99 -16.43 -14.14
CA VAL A 15 -25.37 -17.75 -14.23
C VAL A 15 -24.65 -18.07 -12.90
N THR A 16 -24.86 -19.32 -12.43
CA THR A 16 -24.12 -19.87 -11.29
C THR A 16 -23.19 -20.98 -11.76
N ILE A 17 -21.90 -20.81 -11.50
CA ILE A 17 -20.87 -21.83 -11.73
C ILE A 17 -20.63 -22.56 -10.42
N MET A 18 -20.74 -23.89 -10.45
CA MET A 18 -20.55 -24.74 -9.29
C MET A 18 -19.34 -25.64 -9.47
N PHE A 19 -18.39 -25.54 -8.55
CA PHE A 19 -17.22 -26.40 -8.50
C PHE A 19 -17.47 -27.62 -7.60
N THR A 20 -16.89 -28.75 -7.97
CA THR A 20 -17.10 -30.02 -7.23
C THR A 20 -15.84 -30.47 -6.48
N GLY A 21 -14.73 -29.84 -6.68
CA GLY A 21 -13.44 -30.19 -6.06
C GLY A 21 -12.59 -28.99 -5.72
N VAL A 22 -11.72 -29.17 -4.74
CA VAL A 22 -10.79 -28.13 -4.25
C VAL A 22 -9.77 -27.68 -5.29
N GLY A 23 -9.45 -28.51 -6.28
CA GLY A 23 -8.57 -28.15 -7.40
C GLY A 23 -9.29 -27.61 -8.64
N ASP A 24 -10.60 -27.41 -8.56
CA ASP A 24 -11.38 -26.88 -9.68
C ASP A 24 -11.26 -25.35 -9.73
N GLY A 25 -11.00 -24.81 -10.92
CA GLY A 25 -10.88 -23.38 -11.13
C GLY A 25 -10.82 -23.01 -12.62
N PHE A 26 -10.56 -21.74 -12.89
CA PHE A 26 -10.37 -21.23 -14.25
C PHE A 26 -8.93 -20.71 -14.44
N SER A 27 -8.34 -21.01 -15.59
CA SER A 27 -7.08 -20.41 -16.03
C SER A 27 -7.29 -19.85 -17.44
N ILE A 28 -6.98 -18.58 -17.63
CA ILE A 28 -7.17 -17.84 -18.87
C ILE A 28 -5.80 -17.56 -19.48
N GLY A 29 -5.52 -18.20 -20.61
CA GLY A 29 -4.24 -18.04 -21.34
C GLY A 29 -4.04 -16.65 -21.93
N GLU A 30 -2.82 -16.35 -22.33
CA GLU A 30 -2.35 -15.00 -22.73
C GLU A 30 -3.23 -14.29 -23.77
N ASN A 31 -3.74 -15.02 -24.76
CA ASN A 31 -4.55 -14.45 -25.85
C ASN A 31 -6.05 -14.73 -25.70
N ALA A 32 -6.44 -15.52 -24.72
CA ALA A 32 -7.83 -15.79 -24.42
C ALA A 32 -8.47 -14.64 -23.61
N GLY A 33 -9.77 -14.62 -23.49
CA GLY A 33 -10.48 -13.61 -22.72
C GLY A 33 -11.56 -14.23 -21.82
N LEU A 34 -11.87 -13.55 -20.71
CA LEU A 34 -12.96 -13.88 -19.83
C LEU A 34 -13.80 -12.64 -19.54
N LYS A 35 -15.03 -12.66 -20.01
CA LYS A 35 -15.99 -11.58 -19.79
C LYS A 35 -17.16 -12.07 -18.95
N MET A 36 -17.29 -11.51 -17.76
CA MET A 36 -18.34 -11.80 -16.79
C MET A 36 -19.01 -10.50 -16.37
N VAL A 37 -20.14 -10.20 -16.98
CA VAL A 37 -20.88 -8.97 -16.71
C VAL A 37 -22.29 -9.33 -16.24
N GLY A 38 -22.45 -9.38 -14.92
CA GLY A 38 -23.76 -9.53 -14.28
C GLY A 38 -24.47 -8.19 -14.12
N THR A 39 -25.48 -8.17 -13.27
CA THR A 39 -26.17 -6.96 -12.80
C THR A 39 -26.44 -7.08 -11.30
N ALA A 40 -26.77 -5.98 -10.63
CA ALA A 40 -27.10 -6.00 -9.21
C ALA A 40 -28.24 -7.00 -8.88
N ASP A 41 -29.25 -7.12 -9.77
CA ASP A 41 -30.39 -8.04 -9.60
C ASP A 41 -30.09 -9.47 -10.07
N LYS A 42 -29.07 -9.66 -10.91
CA LYS A 42 -28.68 -10.95 -11.49
C LYS A 42 -27.15 -11.08 -11.49
N PRO A 43 -26.50 -11.17 -10.31
CA PRO A 43 -25.06 -11.37 -10.26
C PRO A 43 -24.69 -12.75 -10.83
N ILE A 44 -23.47 -12.83 -11.35
CA ILE A 44 -22.86 -14.11 -11.70
C ILE A 44 -22.25 -14.69 -10.42
N ARG A 45 -22.38 -15.98 -10.18
CA ARG A 45 -21.94 -16.62 -8.94
C ARG A 45 -20.96 -17.76 -9.17
N PHE A 46 -19.91 -17.79 -8.37
CA PHE A 46 -18.95 -18.88 -8.29
C PHE A 46 -19.03 -19.49 -6.88
N VAL A 47 -19.44 -20.74 -6.78
CA VAL A 47 -19.72 -21.41 -5.51
C VAL A 47 -19.24 -22.86 -5.54
N ASN A 48 -19.16 -23.50 -4.37
CA ASN A 48 -18.95 -24.94 -4.27
C ASN A 48 -20.29 -25.69 -4.33
N ALA A 49 -20.34 -26.76 -5.14
CA ALA A 49 -21.55 -27.57 -5.35
C ALA A 49 -21.88 -28.48 -4.17
N LEU A 50 -20.91 -28.84 -3.35
CA LEU A 50 -21.06 -29.83 -2.27
C LEU A 50 -21.42 -29.17 -0.92
N ASN A 51 -21.86 -27.91 -0.92
CA ASN A 51 -22.14 -27.14 0.29
C ASN A 51 -21.00 -27.12 1.32
N TYR A 52 -19.75 -27.22 0.86
CA TYR A 52 -18.60 -26.95 1.70
C TYR A 52 -18.60 -25.45 2.00
N ASN A 53 -19.09 -25.12 3.18
CA ASN A 53 -19.22 -23.73 3.62
C ASN A 53 -17.95 -23.30 4.38
N HIS A 54 -16.80 -23.45 3.75
CA HIS A 54 -15.51 -23.02 4.26
C HIS A 54 -14.61 -22.48 3.15
N PRO A 55 -13.74 -21.54 3.45
CA PRO A 55 -12.73 -21.04 2.50
C PRO A 55 -11.89 -22.17 1.88
N GLY A 56 -11.47 -22.00 0.62
CA GLY A 56 -10.69 -23.01 -0.11
C GLY A 56 -11.50 -24.17 -0.67
N ALA A 57 -12.81 -24.04 -0.82
CA ALA A 57 -13.66 -25.10 -1.36
C ALA A 57 -13.49 -25.33 -2.87
N TRP A 58 -12.82 -24.41 -3.59
CA TRP A 58 -12.41 -24.50 -4.99
C TRP A 58 -11.15 -23.65 -5.22
N ASP A 59 -10.43 -23.88 -6.33
CA ASP A 59 -9.07 -23.35 -6.51
C ASP A 59 -9.04 -21.81 -6.68
N GLY A 60 -9.65 -21.29 -7.70
CA GLY A 60 -9.62 -19.86 -8.01
C GLY A 60 -9.64 -19.58 -9.51
N ILE A 61 -9.41 -18.32 -9.86
CA ILE A 61 -9.34 -17.85 -11.25
C ILE A 61 -7.98 -17.18 -11.50
N ARG A 62 -7.24 -17.68 -12.51
CA ARG A 62 -5.94 -17.12 -12.91
C ARG A 62 -6.06 -16.46 -14.27
N ILE A 63 -5.72 -15.18 -14.36
CA ILE A 63 -5.81 -14.37 -15.59
C ILE A 63 -4.41 -14.09 -16.10
N HIS A 64 -3.95 -14.85 -17.10
CA HIS A 64 -2.68 -14.60 -17.82
C HIS A 64 -2.90 -13.68 -19.03
N SER A 65 -4.12 -13.45 -19.40
CA SER A 65 -4.52 -12.71 -20.59
C SER A 65 -4.19 -11.22 -20.52
N MET A 66 -3.48 -10.72 -21.52
CA MET A 66 -3.18 -9.29 -21.70
C MET A 66 -4.27 -8.52 -22.45
N ARG A 67 -5.41 -9.15 -22.71
CA ARG A 67 -6.54 -8.50 -23.41
C ARG A 67 -7.19 -7.45 -22.52
N ASN A 68 -7.62 -6.36 -23.13
CA ASN A 68 -8.32 -5.27 -22.43
C ASN A 68 -9.81 -5.55 -22.17
N ASP A 69 -10.35 -6.66 -22.69
CA ASP A 69 -11.75 -7.05 -22.54
C ASP A 69 -11.98 -8.12 -21.45
N ASN A 70 -10.96 -8.45 -20.66
CA ASN A 70 -11.16 -9.19 -19.42
C ASN A 70 -11.91 -8.31 -18.43
N GLN A 71 -13.12 -8.67 -18.12
CA GLN A 71 -14.02 -7.85 -17.33
C GLN A 71 -14.84 -8.69 -16.36
N PHE A 72 -14.80 -8.32 -15.08
CA PHE A 72 -15.67 -8.84 -14.03
C PHE A 72 -16.51 -7.69 -13.49
N GLU A 73 -17.81 -7.82 -13.60
CA GLU A 73 -18.77 -6.85 -13.09
C GLU A 73 -19.98 -7.55 -12.48
N TYR A 74 -20.33 -7.20 -11.25
CA TYR A 74 -21.37 -7.88 -10.46
C TYR A 74 -21.18 -9.40 -10.42
N VAL A 75 -19.99 -9.83 -9.98
CA VAL A 75 -19.65 -11.24 -9.79
C VAL A 75 -19.42 -11.53 -8.31
N GLU A 76 -20.03 -12.59 -7.81
CA GLU A 76 -19.85 -13.08 -6.44
C GLU A 76 -19.01 -14.35 -6.45
N PHE A 77 -17.90 -14.34 -5.69
CA PHE A 77 -17.01 -15.47 -5.49
C PHE A 77 -17.11 -15.90 -4.02
N VAL A 78 -17.51 -17.14 -3.77
CA VAL A 78 -17.76 -17.64 -2.41
C VAL A 78 -16.87 -18.83 -2.11
N ASN A 79 -16.10 -18.74 -1.02
CA ASN A 79 -15.28 -19.82 -0.47
C ASN A 79 -14.21 -20.39 -1.44
N GLY A 80 -13.59 -19.56 -2.26
CA GLY A 80 -12.52 -19.96 -3.18
C GLY A 80 -11.12 -19.94 -2.59
N GLY A 81 -10.10 -20.07 -3.46
CA GLY A 81 -8.70 -19.88 -3.12
C GLY A 81 -8.06 -21.04 -2.35
N SER A 82 -8.31 -22.29 -2.77
CA SER A 82 -7.69 -23.46 -2.13
C SER A 82 -6.18 -23.57 -2.36
N GLY A 83 -5.69 -23.01 -3.48
CA GLY A 83 -4.27 -22.99 -3.81
C GLY A 83 -3.56 -21.79 -3.17
N ASP A 84 -4.04 -20.59 -3.44
CA ASP A 84 -3.48 -19.33 -2.94
C ASP A 84 -4.59 -18.26 -2.85
N ASP A 85 -5.01 -17.69 -3.99
CA ASP A 85 -5.93 -16.56 -4.08
C ASP A 85 -7.23 -16.96 -4.76
N VAL A 86 -8.32 -16.25 -4.50
CA VAL A 86 -9.55 -16.45 -5.27
C VAL A 86 -9.37 -15.93 -6.70
N ILE A 87 -8.68 -14.79 -6.87
CA ILE A 87 -8.37 -14.24 -8.18
C ILE A 87 -6.88 -13.88 -8.22
N THR A 88 -6.14 -14.45 -9.17
CA THR A 88 -4.75 -14.06 -9.44
C THR A 88 -4.64 -13.44 -10.83
N VAL A 89 -4.11 -12.22 -10.89
CA VAL A 89 -3.97 -11.44 -12.13
C VAL A 89 -2.51 -11.38 -12.55
N TYR A 90 -2.14 -12.09 -13.60
CA TYR A 90 -0.86 -12.02 -14.28
C TYR A 90 -0.91 -11.20 -15.57
N GLY A 91 -2.09 -10.89 -16.04
CA GLY A 91 -2.37 -10.10 -17.23
C GLY A 91 -3.17 -8.84 -16.90
N LYS A 92 -4.27 -8.60 -17.61
CA LYS A 92 -5.13 -7.42 -17.42
C LYS A 92 -6.52 -7.81 -16.97
N LEU A 93 -7.07 -7.08 -15.99
CA LEU A 93 -8.42 -7.29 -15.50
C LEU A 93 -9.09 -5.96 -15.13
N SER A 94 -10.34 -5.78 -15.57
CA SER A 94 -11.26 -4.80 -14.99
C SER A 94 -12.17 -5.51 -13.99
N MET A 95 -12.22 -5.04 -12.73
CA MET A 95 -13.03 -5.63 -11.67
C MET A 95 -13.86 -4.55 -10.98
N LYS A 96 -15.19 -4.64 -11.12
CA LYS A 96 -16.13 -3.64 -10.59
C LYS A 96 -17.34 -4.30 -9.95
N HIS A 97 -17.82 -3.73 -8.85
CA HIS A 97 -19.03 -4.20 -8.16
C HIS A 97 -19.02 -5.71 -7.84
N CYS A 98 -17.84 -6.28 -7.65
CA CYS A 98 -17.67 -7.69 -7.34
C CYS A 98 -17.58 -7.92 -5.84
N THR A 99 -17.97 -9.12 -5.42
CA THR A 99 -17.84 -9.56 -4.03
C THR A 99 -16.98 -10.82 -3.96
N ILE A 100 -15.98 -10.82 -3.10
CA ILE A 100 -15.26 -12.00 -2.66
C ILE A 100 -15.62 -12.24 -1.20
N ASP A 101 -16.14 -13.40 -0.88
CA ASP A 101 -16.58 -13.80 0.46
C ASP A 101 -15.96 -15.15 0.84
N GLY A 102 -14.92 -15.12 1.66
CA GLY A 102 -14.25 -16.32 2.14
C GLY A 102 -13.17 -16.83 1.15
N ALA A 103 -11.95 -16.33 1.26
CA ALA A 103 -10.75 -16.92 0.66
C ALA A 103 -9.97 -17.70 1.72
N LEU A 104 -9.30 -18.81 1.33
CA LEU A 104 -8.42 -19.51 2.28
C LEU A 104 -7.23 -18.63 2.68
N HIS A 105 -6.69 -17.88 1.73
CA HIS A 105 -5.58 -16.96 1.90
C HIS A 105 -5.98 -15.55 1.44
N GLN A 106 -5.51 -15.07 0.30
CA GLN A 106 -5.82 -13.74 -0.21
C GLN A 106 -7.10 -13.71 -1.05
N GLY A 107 -7.79 -12.58 -1.02
CA GLY A 107 -8.94 -12.38 -1.89
C GLY A 107 -8.51 -12.21 -3.35
N VAL A 108 -7.68 -11.23 -3.63
CA VAL A 108 -7.16 -10.93 -4.97
C VAL A 108 -5.66 -10.67 -4.89
N ALA A 109 -4.90 -11.22 -5.83
CA ALA A 109 -3.48 -10.96 -5.96
C ALA A 109 -3.10 -10.53 -7.38
N THR A 110 -2.05 -9.73 -7.51
CA THR A 110 -1.35 -9.50 -8.77
C THR A 110 -0.02 -10.24 -8.78
N GLY A 111 0.41 -10.74 -9.94
CA GLY A 111 1.72 -11.37 -10.12
C GLY A 111 2.33 -10.96 -11.47
N GLY A 112 3.67 -10.94 -11.56
CA GLY A 112 4.36 -10.50 -12.77
C GLY A 112 3.86 -9.15 -13.28
N ASP A 113 3.54 -9.08 -14.57
CA ASP A 113 3.04 -7.88 -15.25
C ASP A 113 1.53 -7.64 -15.06
N GLY A 114 0.89 -8.41 -14.16
CA GLY A 114 -0.55 -8.31 -13.91
C GLY A 114 -0.98 -6.94 -13.40
N VAL A 115 -1.96 -6.33 -14.07
CA VAL A 115 -2.49 -5.00 -13.73
C VAL A 115 -4.01 -4.97 -13.78
N PHE A 116 -4.60 -4.15 -12.92
CA PHE A 116 -6.01 -3.79 -13.09
C PHE A 116 -6.12 -2.66 -14.13
N THR A 117 -7.13 -2.76 -15.00
CA THR A 117 -7.56 -1.65 -15.86
C THR A 117 -8.63 -0.80 -15.18
N ALA A 118 -9.30 -1.36 -14.19
CA ALA A 118 -10.16 -0.69 -13.22
C ALA A 118 -10.36 -1.61 -12.01
N PHE A 119 -10.41 -1.04 -10.81
CA PHE A 119 -10.71 -1.76 -9.56
C PHE A 119 -11.51 -0.85 -8.63
N GLU A 120 -12.82 -0.97 -8.64
CA GLU A 120 -13.70 -0.03 -7.93
C GLU A 120 -15.02 -0.67 -7.47
N ASN A 121 -15.57 -0.18 -6.38
CA ASN A 121 -16.84 -0.64 -5.79
C ASN A 121 -16.86 -2.15 -5.47
N ASN A 122 -15.73 -2.75 -5.15
CA ASN A 122 -15.63 -4.15 -4.80
C ASN A 122 -15.76 -4.35 -3.29
N THR A 123 -16.28 -5.50 -2.89
CA THR A 123 -16.31 -5.94 -1.49
C THR A 123 -15.47 -7.20 -1.34
N ILE A 124 -14.43 -7.16 -0.50
CA ILE A 124 -13.57 -8.31 -0.22
C ILE A 124 -13.60 -8.56 1.29
N LYS A 125 -14.09 -9.73 1.68
CA LYS A 125 -14.34 -10.03 3.09
C LYS A 125 -14.11 -11.50 3.44
N ASN A 126 -13.89 -11.74 4.74
CA ASN A 126 -13.74 -13.09 5.31
C ASN A 126 -12.58 -13.89 4.66
N CYS A 127 -11.55 -13.21 4.13
CA CYS A 127 -10.35 -13.87 3.62
C CYS A 127 -9.43 -14.23 4.79
N GLY A 128 -8.76 -15.38 4.73
CA GLY A 128 -7.83 -15.82 5.77
C GLY A 128 -6.55 -14.99 5.85
N GLY A 129 -6.17 -14.33 4.77
CA GLY A 129 -5.02 -13.42 4.67
C GLY A 129 -5.44 -12.00 4.30
N TYR A 130 -4.69 -11.41 3.36
CA TYR A 130 -4.96 -10.06 2.86
C TYR A 130 -6.16 -10.03 1.90
N PRO A 131 -6.99 -8.97 1.94
CA PRO A 131 -8.01 -8.77 0.91
C PRO A 131 -7.39 -8.56 -0.47
N LEU A 132 -6.28 -7.80 -0.54
CA LEU A 132 -5.57 -7.50 -1.77
C LEU A 132 -4.06 -7.59 -1.55
N TRP A 133 -3.38 -8.34 -2.41
CA TRP A 133 -1.93 -8.51 -2.44
C TRP A 133 -1.38 -7.99 -3.77
N LEU A 134 -0.59 -6.94 -3.74
CA LEU A 134 0.02 -6.32 -4.91
C LEU A 134 1.51 -6.64 -4.94
N ASN A 135 1.96 -7.32 -5.98
CA ASN A 135 3.38 -7.65 -6.14
C ASN A 135 4.27 -6.44 -6.48
N ASP A 136 3.65 -5.25 -6.62
CA ASP A 136 4.30 -4.04 -7.01
C ASP A 136 3.53 -2.82 -6.47
N PRO A 137 4.15 -1.86 -5.74
CA PRO A 137 3.44 -0.74 -5.10
C PRO A 137 2.77 0.22 -6.09
N GLN A 138 3.32 0.41 -7.31
CA GLN A 138 2.68 1.29 -8.30
C GLN A 138 1.28 0.80 -8.74
N LYS A 139 0.98 -0.48 -8.57
CA LYS A 139 -0.35 -1.04 -8.87
C LYS A 139 -1.44 -0.53 -7.93
N ALA A 140 -1.07 0.05 -6.79
CA ALA A 140 -2.02 0.74 -5.91
C ALA A 140 -2.63 2.00 -6.56
N GLY A 141 -1.93 2.62 -7.50
CA GLY A 141 -2.40 3.84 -8.17
C GLY A 141 -3.67 3.69 -9.01
N ILE A 142 -4.05 2.45 -9.36
CA ILE A 142 -5.29 2.19 -10.13
C ILE A 142 -6.50 1.86 -9.23
N LEU A 143 -6.29 1.69 -7.93
CA LEU A 143 -7.38 1.38 -7.02
C LEU A 143 -8.35 2.56 -6.94
N GLY A 144 -9.55 2.39 -7.49
CA GLY A 144 -10.60 3.39 -7.45
C GLY A 144 -11.33 3.45 -6.11
N SER A 145 -12.37 4.25 -6.04
CA SER A 145 -13.19 4.44 -4.84
C SER A 145 -14.25 3.35 -4.66
N GLY A 146 -14.88 3.35 -3.48
CA GLY A 146 -16.03 2.50 -3.17
C GLY A 146 -15.67 1.04 -2.85
N ASN A 147 -14.39 0.68 -2.80
CA ASN A 147 -13.97 -0.64 -2.34
C ASN A 147 -14.19 -0.77 -0.82
N THR A 148 -14.57 -1.94 -0.38
CA THR A 148 -14.82 -2.28 1.02
C THR A 148 -14.07 -3.55 1.39
N TYR A 149 -13.33 -3.50 2.51
CA TYR A 149 -12.51 -4.59 3.01
C TYR A 149 -12.89 -4.86 4.47
N VAL A 150 -13.47 -6.04 4.75
CA VAL A 150 -14.08 -6.33 6.06
C VAL A 150 -13.75 -7.74 6.52
N GLU A 151 -13.40 -7.87 7.81
CA GLU A 151 -13.23 -9.17 8.47
C GLU A 151 -12.22 -10.10 7.76
N ASN A 152 -11.16 -9.53 7.17
CA ASN A 152 -10.06 -10.31 6.61
C ASN A 152 -9.02 -10.62 7.70
N GLY A 153 -8.31 -11.71 7.57
CA GLY A 153 -7.31 -12.15 8.56
C GLY A 153 -6.23 -11.10 8.80
N THR A 154 -5.79 -10.43 7.73
CA THR A 154 -4.99 -9.21 7.80
C THR A 154 -5.68 -8.15 6.96
N ASN A 155 -6.38 -7.23 7.62
CA ASN A 155 -7.20 -6.24 6.90
C ASN A 155 -6.36 -5.04 6.44
N MET A 156 -5.37 -5.31 5.59
CA MET A 156 -4.45 -4.35 4.96
C MET A 156 -4.27 -4.71 3.48
N ILE A 157 -3.87 -3.75 2.63
CA ILE A 157 -3.46 -3.99 1.26
C ILE A 157 -1.95 -4.24 1.25
N SER A 158 -1.52 -5.45 0.93
CA SER A 158 -0.10 -5.80 0.92
C SER A 158 0.58 -5.25 -0.34
N LEU A 159 1.68 -4.53 -0.14
CA LEU A 159 2.58 -4.01 -1.18
C LEU A 159 3.90 -4.76 -1.09
N ASN A 160 4.30 -5.43 -2.17
CA ASN A 160 5.46 -6.30 -2.21
C ASN A 160 6.38 -5.89 -3.34
N TYR A 161 7.37 -5.19 -3.08
CA TYR A 161 8.48 -4.75 -3.90
C TYR A 161 9.04 -3.44 -3.34
N TYR A 162 10.35 -3.33 -3.33
CA TYR A 162 11.06 -2.22 -2.67
C TYR A 162 11.00 -0.89 -3.45
N TYR A 163 10.96 -0.93 -4.80
CA TYR A 163 11.02 0.29 -5.60
C TYR A 163 9.67 0.73 -6.12
N LEU A 164 9.41 2.06 -6.01
CA LEU A 164 8.34 2.71 -6.74
C LEU A 164 8.94 3.27 -8.04
N GLU A 165 8.64 2.65 -9.17
CA GLU A 165 9.27 2.94 -10.46
C GLU A 165 8.44 3.87 -11.36
N GLU A 166 7.17 4.10 -11.01
CA GLU A 166 6.25 4.94 -11.76
C GLU A 166 5.57 5.97 -10.86
N ASN A 167 5.14 7.10 -11.46
CA ASN A 167 4.34 8.09 -10.74
C ASN A 167 3.07 7.45 -10.20
N THR A 168 2.94 7.44 -8.88
CA THR A 168 1.84 6.76 -8.21
C THR A 168 1.11 7.68 -7.24
N THR A 169 -0.20 7.62 -7.28
CA THR A 169 -1.07 8.24 -6.28
C THR A 169 -1.67 7.16 -5.39
N PHE A 170 -1.32 7.18 -4.11
CA PHE A 170 -1.98 6.35 -3.11
C PHE A 170 -3.23 7.07 -2.61
N ASN A 171 -4.39 6.48 -2.85
CA ASN A 171 -5.66 7.01 -2.38
C ASN A 171 -6.17 6.24 -1.15
N ASN A 172 -7.04 6.87 -0.37
CA ASN A 172 -7.57 6.27 0.84
C ASN A 172 -8.54 5.13 0.52
N GLN A 173 -8.14 3.91 0.84
CA GLN A 173 -8.94 2.70 0.68
C GLN A 173 -9.70 2.29 1.95
N GLY A 174 -9.62 3.07 3.03
CA GLY A 174 -10.26 2.78 4.32
C GLY A 174 -9.56 1.71 5.16
N ILE A 175 -8.47 1.15 4.67
CA ILE A 175 -7.56 0.24 5.38
C ILE A 175 -6.11 0.60 5.05
N PRO A 176 -5.13 0.25 5.90
CA PRO A 176 -3.73 0.55 5.65
C PRO A 176 -3.15 -0.16 4.43
N TYR A 177 -2.16 0.48 3.81
CA TYR A 177 -1.21 -0.18 2.94
C TYR A 177 -0.09 -0.79 3.78
N TYR A 178 0.13 -2.09 3.67
CA TYR A 178 1.20 -2.81 4.34
C TYR A 178 2.43 -2.91 3.44
N VAL A 179 3.55 -2.40 3.92
CA VAL A 179 4.84 -2.34 3.21
C VAL A 179 5.79 -3.33 3.86
N ASN A 180 6.00 -4.49 3.24
CA ASN A 180 6.75 -5.60 3.83
C ASN A 180 8.26 -5.60 3.55
N ASP A 181 8.73 -4.88 2.54
CA ASP A 181 10.15 -4.81 2.14
C ASP A 181 10.74 -3.40 2.21
N GLY A 182 10.02 -2.45 2.88
CA GLY A 182 10.33 -1.04 2.76
C GLY A 182 9.90 -0.46 1.41
N MET A 183 10.20 0.82 1.18
CA MET A 183 9.86 1.48 -0.09
C MET A 183 10.92 2.53 -0.46
N CYS A 184 11.36 2.49 -1.70
CA CYS A 184 12.26 3.49 -2.28
C CYS A 184 11.61 4.24 -3.43
N VAL A 185 11.72 5.56 -3.39
CA VAL A 185 11.25 6.47 -4.44
C VAL A 185 12.43 7.27 -4.96
N TYR A 186 12.84 7.02 -6.21
CA TYR A 186 14.00 7.65 -6.86
C TYR A 186 13.68 8.11 -8.30
N ASP A 187 14.64 8.62 -9.02
CA ASP A 187 14.69 8.78 -10.50
C ASP A 187 13.51 9.55 -11.12
N ASN A 188 13.21 10.73 -10.63
CA ASN A 188 12.11 11.58 -11.10
C ASN A 188 10.70 11.02 -10.86
N VAL A 189 10.58 9.91 -10.18
CA VAL A 189 9.28 9.36 -9.80
C VAL A 189 8.58 10.27 -8.80
N LYS A 190 7.27 10.43 -9.00
CA LYS A 190 6.41 11.17 -8.09
C LYS A 190 5.54 10.23 -7.28
N MET A 191 5.69 10.28 -5.95
CA MET A 191 4.77 9.67 -5.01
C MET A 191 3.80 10.74 -4.49
N THR A 192 2.51 10.53 -4.71
CA THR A 192 1.45 11.39 -4.17
C THR A 192 0.62 10.57 -3.18
N ILE A 193 0.34 11.14 -2.02
CA ILE A 193 -0.43 10.48 -0.97
C ILE A 193 -1.62 11.37 -0.63
N GLU A 194 -2.83 10.82 -0.79
CA GLU A 194 -4.06 11.53 -0.49
C GLU A 194 -4.37 11.58 1.01
N PRO A 195 -5.20 12.54 1.46
CA PRO A 195 -5.61 12.63 2.85
C PRO A 195 -6.23 11.34 3.40
N GLY A 196 -5.86 10.98 4.64
CA GLY A 196 -6.36 9.82 5.36
C GLY A 196 -5.75 8.49 4.94
N VAL A 197 -4.75 8.49 4.07
CA VAL A 197 -3.98 7.27 3.74
C VAL A 197 -3.12 6.87 4.93
N GLU A 198 -3.05 5.58 5.18
CA GLU A 198 -2.21 4.99 6.22
C GLU A 198 -1.26 3.95 5.61
N PHE A 199 0.03 4.04 5.96
CA PHE A 199 1.05 3.05 5.66
C PHE A 199 1.49 2.37 6.95
N ALA A 200 1.53 1.03 6.91
CA ALA A 200 2.06 0.19 7.97
C ALA A 200 3.30 -0.54 7.45
N PHE A 201 4.46 -0.19 7.98
CA PHE A 201 5.74 -0.78 7.61
C PHE A 201 6.06 -1.98 8.50
N ASP A 202 6.62 -3.01 7.91
CA ASP A 202 7.14 -4.12 8.68
C ASP A 202 8.35 -3.69 9.52
N PHE A 203 8.66 -4.49 10.52
CA PHE A 203 9.82 -4.27 11.39
C PHE A 203 11.09 -4.10 10.57
N ASP A 204 11.91 -3.10 10.93
CA ASP A 204 13.22 -2.92 10.34
C ASP A 204 13.22 -2.40 8.89
N HIS A 205 12.15 -1.76 8.45
CA HIS A 205 12.01 -1.24 7.10
C HIS A 205 11.82 0.27 7.05
N VAL A 206 12.32 0.89 5.97
CA VAL A 206 12.43 2.33 5.77
C VAL A 206 11.63 2.79 4.54
N LEU A 207 11.11 4.01 4.59
CA LEU A 207 10.71 4.75 3.39
C LEU A 207 11.84 5.69 2.97
N VAL A 208 12.43 5.47 1.79
CA VAL A 208 13.47 6.34 1.25
C VAL A 208 12.92 7.20 0.12
N VAL A 209 13.11 8.52 0.22
CA VAL A 209 12.80 9.48 -0.84
C VAL A 209 14.09 10.17 -1.26
N GLY A 210 14.63 9.76 -2.40
CA GLY A 210 15.97 10.17 -2.79
C GLY A 210 16.10 10.73 -4.22
N GLY A 211 17.29 11.17 -4.57
CA GLY A 211 17.60 11.68 -5.90
C GLY A 211 16.72 12.86 -6.31
N ASP A 212 16.15 12.74 -7.51
CA ASP A 212 15.22 13.71 -8.08
C ASP A 212 13.74 13.31 -7.90
N ALA A 213 13.45 12.42 -6.95
CA ALA A 213 12.08 12.02 -6.64
C ALA A 213 11.24 13.21 -6.15
N ARG A 214 9.94 13.15 -6.37
CA ARG A 214 8.98 14.09 -5.84
C ARG A 214 8.03 13.41 -4.87
N PHE A 215 7.89 14.01 -3.69
CA PHE A 215 7.06 13.48 -2.63
C PHE A 215 6.00 14.50 -2.20
N GLU A 216 4.73 14.15 -2.35
CA GLU A 216 3.61 14.99 -1.97
C GLU A 216 2.68 14.24 -1.02
N ALA A 217 2.85 14.46 0.27
CA ALA A 217 2.00 13.95 1.33
C ALA A 217 1.21 15.12 1.94
N ASN A 218 0.01 15.35 1.42
CA ASN A 218 -0.86 16.44 1.83
C ASN A 218 -2.11 15.90 2.54
N GLY A 219 -1.99 15.64 3.84
CA GLY A 219 -3.13 15.35 4.70
C GLY A 219 -3.95 16.59 5.06
N THR A 220 -4.93 16.41 5.91
CA THR A 220 -5.71 17.48 6.57
C THR A 220 -5.80 17.19 8.06
N GLU A 221 -6.19 18.17 8.85
CA GLU A 221 -6.40 18.00 10.29
C GLU A 221 -7.39 16.86 10.60
N SER A 222 -8.46 16.72 9.81
CA SER A 222 -9.49 15.69 9.98
C SER A 222 -9.13 14.36 9.31
N GLN A 223 -8.19 14.34 8.37
CA GLN A 223 -7.72 13.17 7.63
C GLN A 223 -6.19 13.23 7.49
N PRO A 224 -5.44 13.06 8.58
CA PRO A 224 -3.99 13.02 8.52
C PRO A 224 -3.50 11.80 7.72
N ILE A 225 -2.34 11.93 7.12
CA ILE A 225 -1.62 10.80 6.54
C ILE A 225 -0.81 10.15 7.65
N ILE A 226 -0.86 8.82 7.76
CA ILE A 226 -0.21 8.09 8.85
C ILE A 226 0.88 7.17 8.29
N PHE A 227 2.08 7.24 8.88
CA PHE A 227 3.17 6.31 8.68
C PHE A 227 3.50 5.68 10.03
N ARG A 228 3.47 4.34 10.12
CA ARG A 228 3.70 3.63 11.37
C ARG A 228 4.25 2.21 11.16
N GLY A 229 4.72 1.57 12.24
CA GLY A 229 4.93 0.14 12.26
C GLY A 229 3.61 -0.66 12.16
N THR A 230 3.69 -1.94 11.89
CA THR A 230 2.50 -2.82 11.73
C THR A 230 1.70 -2.93 13.00
N THR A 231 2.36 -3.04 14.14
CA THR A 231 1.75 -2.97 15.48
C THR A 231 2.38 -1.84 16.30
N PRO A 232 1.82 -1.47 17.44
CA PRO A 232 2.45 -0.47 18.32
C PRO A 232 3.84 -0.86 18.82
N GLU A 233 4.13 -2.14 18.88
CA GLU A 233 5.41 -2.71 19.34
C GLU A 233 6.40 -2.91 18.19
N ASP A 234 5.93 -2.99 16.93
CA ASP A 234 6.79 -3.13 15.76
C ASP A 234 7.32 -1.76 15.35
N LEU A 235 8.59 -1.57 15.61
CA LEU A 235 9.29 -0.34 15.26
C LEU A 235 9.83 -0.45 13.84
N TRP A 236 9.61 0.57 13.05
CA TRP A 236 10.13 0.69 11.69
C TRP A 236 11.18 1.79 11.62
N ASP A 237 11.99 1.82 10.59
CA ASP A 237 13.14 2.72 10.49
C ASP A 237 12.81 4.19 10.19
N GLY A 238 11.53 4.52 10.03
CA GLY A 238 11.13 5.89 9.72
C GLY A 238 11.30 6.27 8.24
N ILE A 239 11.36 7.57 7.99
CA ILE A 239 11.50 8.15 6.66
C ILE A 239 12.89 8.74 6.50
N ARG A 240 13.62 8.30 5.47
CA ARG A 240 14.90 8.88 5.06
C ARG A 240 14.66 9.76 3.84
N PHE A 241 14.87 11.05 4.01
CA PHE A 241 14.58 12.05 3.01
C PHE A 241 15.87 12.67 2.43
N GLU A 242 16.15 12.45 1.16
CA GLU A 242 17.36 12.86 0.46
C GLU A 242 17.09 13.67 -0.81
N SER A 243 15.81 13.80 -1.23
CA SER A 243 15.49 14.46 -2.50
C SER A 243 15.77 15.96 -2.45
N SER A 244 16.61 16.41 -3.37
CA SER A 244 16.94 17.82 -3.58
C SER A 244 15.94 18.58 -4.47
N ARG A 245 14.89 17.90 -4.92
CA ARG A 245 13.88 18.48 -5.81
C ARG A 245 12.99 19.47 -5.07
N ASN A 246 12.67 20.58 -5.72
CA ASN A 246 11.72 21.54 -5.18
C ASN A 246 10.27 20.99 -5.18
N GLY A 247 9.50 21.38 -4.17
CA GLY A 247 8.06 21.08 -4.07
C GLY A 247 7.75 19.74 -3.39
N ASN A 248 8.72 19.17 -2.67
CA ASN A 248 8.42 18.07 -1.74
C ASN A 248 7.68 18.62 -0.52
N VAL A 249 6.63 17.93 -0.11
CA VAL A 249 5.74 18.38 0.96
C VAL A 249 5.34 17.24 1.86
N MET A 250 5.38 17.47 3.16
CA MET A 250 4.69 16.70 4.20
C MET A 250 3.83 17.66 5.02
N ASN A 251 2.54 17.53 4.93
CA ASN A 251 1.58 18.38 5.63
C ASN A 251 0.50 17.55 6.29
N TYR A 252 0.21 17.77 7.56
CA TYR A 252 -0.67 16.96 8.38
C TYR A 252 -0.35 15.45 8.28
N CYS A 253 0.94 15.11 8.43
CA CYS A 253 1.38 13.73 8.53
C CYS A 253 1.63 13.35 9.99
N GLN A 254 1.39 12.10 10.36
CA GLN A 254 1.76 11.50 11.64
C GLN A 254 2.76 10.40 11.38
N ILE A 255 3.99 10.53 11.89
CA ILE A 255 5.05 9.55 11.74
C ILE A 255 5.35 8.99 13.13
N LYS A 256 5.06 7.72 13.34
CA LYS A 256 5.08 7.13 14.69
C LYS A 256 5.57 5.69 14.72
N ASN A 257 5.88 5.22 15.92
CA ASN A 257 6.43 3.89 16.19
C ASN A 257 7.76 3.66 15.45
N CYS A 258 8.60 4.69 15.41
CA CYS A 258 9.92 4.64 14.80
C CYS A 258 10.93 4.16 15.86
N GLY A 259 11.82 3.28 15.47
CA GLY A 259 12.79 2.70 16.38
C GLY A 259 14.11 2.37 15.74
N PRO A 260 15.05 1.87 16.55
CA PRO A 260 16.38 1.57 16.07
C PRO A 260 16.38 0.30 15.24
N ASN A 261 17.05 0.41 14.13
CA ASN A 261 17.65 -0.74 13.49
C ASN A 261 19.17 -0.73 13.67
N ASP A 262 19.75 -1.92 13.71
CA ASP A 262 21.16 -2.17 14.03
C ASP A 262 22.16 -1.81 12.90
N GLY A 263 21.73 -1.27 11.76
CA GLY A 263 22.67 -1.12 10.66
C GLY A 263 22.54 0.09 9.73
N TRP A 264 21.33 0.55 9.45
CA TRP A 264 21.07 1.64 8.51
C TRP A 264 20.12 2.69 9.10
N SER A 265 19.92 2.63 10.39
CA SER A 265 18.90 3.39 11.09
C SER A 265 19.12 4.89 10.98
N VAL A 266 18.07 5.55 10.59
CA VAL A 266 17.96 7.01 10.61
C VAL A 266 17.81 7.58 12.02
N ARG A 267 17.71 6.75 13.05
CA ARG A 267 17.55 7.12 14.47
C ARG A 267 16.56 8.26 14.72
N SER A 268 15.53 8.33 13.89
CA SER A 268 14.48 9.35 13.96
C SER A 268 13.27 8.96 13.13
N CYS A 269 12.11 9.51 13.44
CA CYS A 269 10.93 9.32 12.59
C CYS A 269 11.12 9.87 11.18
N LEU A 270 11.80 11.01 11.07
CA LEU A 270 12.21 11.61 9.80
C LEU A 270 13.68 12.00 9.87
N TYR A 271 14.50 11.47 8.97
CA TYR A 271 15.89 11.84 8.82
C TYR A 271 16.10 12.59 7.50
N ILE A 272 16.60 13.83 7.61
CA ILE A 272 16.77 14.73 6.48
C ILE A 272 18.27 14.80 6.16
N ARG A 273 18.63 14.33 4.97
CA ARG A 273 20.00 14.34 4.50
C ARG A 273 20.39 15.65 3.80
N SER A 274 21.70 15.79 3.60
CA SER A 274 22.30 16.93 2.91
C SER A 274 21.61 17.23 1.58
N ASP A 275 21.40 18.50 1.28
CA ASP A 275 20.77 19.01 0.05
C ASP A 275 19.27 18.71 -0.13
N ALA A 276 18.66 17.97 0.78
CA ALA A 276 17.23 17.71 0.74
C ALA A 276 16.42 19.02 0.82
N LYS A 277 15.32 19.06 0.04
CA LYS A 277 14.38 20.19 0.03
C LYS A 277 13.00 19.72 0.40
N LEU A 278 12.47 20.23 1.48
CA LEU A 278 11.21 19.73 2.03
C LEU A 278 10.42 20.84 2.73
N THR A 279 9.12 20.83 2.54
CA THR A 279 8.18 21.63 3.33
C THR A 279 7.50 20.71 4.35
N LEU A 280 7.66 21.04 5.63
CA LEU A 280 7.12 20.33 6.80
C LEU A 280 6.11 21.21 7.53
N THR A 281 4.82 20.93 7.42
CA THR A 281 3.81 21.75 8.08
C THR A 281 2.78 20.89 8.81
N ASN A 282 2.49 21.25 10.06
CA ASN A 282 1.45 20.63 10.89
C ASN A 282 1.61 19.11 11.08
N ASN A 283 2.86 18.59 11.06
CA ASN A 283 3.12 17.19 11.25
C ASN A 283 3.25 16.83 12.74
N VAL A 284 3.02 15.56 13.06
CA VAL A 284 3.24 14.97 14.38
C VAL A 284 4.31 13.89 14.26
N PHE A 285 5.39 14.03 15.02
CA PHE A 285 6.47 13.05 15.08
C PHE A 285 6.46 12.34 16.43
N GLY A 286 6.43 11.01 16.40
CA GLY A 286 6.40 10.15 17.58
C GLY A 286 5.01 9.53 17.85
N PRO A 287 4.91 8.57 18.83
CA PRO A 287 6.02 8.12 19.67
C PRO A 287 7.17 7.49 18.89
N SER A 288 8.39 7.59 19.45
CA SER A 288 9.62 7.06 18.85
C SER A 288 10.62 6.66 19.95
N ASP A 289 11.32 5.56 19.76
CA ASP A 289 12.43 5.17 20.66
C ASP A 289 13.67 6.05 20.46
N TYR A 290 13.67 6.88 19.41
CA TYR A 290 14.72 7.85 19.12
C TYR A 290 14.16 9.26 18.93
N ASN A 291 14.79 10.04 18.03
CA ASN A 291 14.42 11.43 17.78
C ASN A 291 13.16 11.53 16.92
N GLY A 292 12.42 12.61 17.06
CA GLY A 292 11.35 12.94 16.13
C GLY A 292 11.89 13.27 14.73
N VAL A 293 12.84 14.19 14.65
CA VAL A 293 13.51 14.59 13.41
C VAL A 293 15.04 14.57 13.59
N GLY A 294 15.73 13.95 12.64
CA GLY A 294 17.19 14.00 12.51
C GLY A 294 17.61 14.80 11.28
N ILE A 295 18.70 15.57 11.41
CA ILE A 295 19.23 16.42 10.33
C ILE A 295 20.73 16.15 10.18
N GLU A 296 21.15 15.71 8.99
CA GLU A 296 22.56 15.37 8.71
C GLU A 296 23.51 16.58 8.77
N ASN A 297 23.04 17.75 8.33
CA ASN A 297 23.88 18.94 8.33
C ASN A 297 23.03 20.21 8.44
N ILE A 298 23.30 21.03 9.47
CA ILE A 298 22.57 22.28 9.71
C ILE A 298 22.76 23.32 8.60
N SER A 299 23.85 23.26 7.85
CA SER A 299 24.07 24.21 6.74
C SER A 299 23.02 24.13 5.64
N ASN A 300 22.30 23.02 5.58
CA ASN A 300 21.21 22.77 4.62
C ASN A 300 19.82 23.17 5.14
N TRP A 301 19.75 23.66 6.37
CA TRP A 301 18.48 24.04 7.01
C TRP A 301 17.67 25.05 6.19
N GLY A 302 18.32 25.96 5.48
CA GLY A 302 17.67 26.91 4.57
C GLY A 302 16.88 26.28 3.41
N ASN A 303 17.04 24.98 3.18
CA ASN A 303 16.25 24.21 2.22
C ASN A 303 14.98 23.61 2.82
N ILE A 304 14.78 23.71 4.14
CA ILE A 304 13.64 23.18 4.87
C ILE A 304 12.72 24.33 5.28
N THR A 305 11.50 24.31 4.77
CA THR A 305 10.44 25.22 5.24
C THR A 305 9.59 24.46 6.26
N HIS A 306 9.38 25.02 7.45
CA HIS A 306 8.67 24.32 8.51
C HIS A 306 7.77 25.27 9.32
N SER A 307 6.63 24.74 9.79
CA SER A 307 5.76 25.41 10.76
C SER A 307 4.72 24.47 11.35
N GLY A 308 4.34 24.68 12.60
CA GLY A 308 3.23 23.97 13.26
C GLY A 308 3.47 22.49 13.51
N ASN A 309 4.72 22.00 13.41
CA ASN A 309 5.06 20.62 13.70
C ASN A 309 5.11 20.38 15.23
N THR A 310 4.71 19.19 15.66
CA THR A 310 4.67 18.80 17.07
C THR A 310 5.38 17.46 17.29
N PHE A 311 5.82 17.24 18.52
CA PHE A 311 6.54 16.04 18.93
C PHE A 311 5.85 15.36 20.09
N VAL A 312 5.78 14.03 20.08
CA VAL A 312 5.12 13.22 21.11
C VAL A 312 6.01 12.06 21.50
N GLU A 313 6.42 12.01 22.77
CA GLU A 313 7.14 10.87 23.36
C GLU A 313 8.34 10.39 22.49
N CYS A 314 9.18 11.30 22.06
CA CYS A 314 10.44 10.97 21.38
C CYS A 314 11.53 10.74 22.44
N ALA A 315 11.93 9.48 22.65
CA ALA A 315 12.85 9.10 23.74
C ALA A 315 14.27 9.68 23.53
N GLY A 316 14.69 9.88 22.29
CA GLY A 316 15.98 10.49 21.94
C GLY A 316 15.97 12.03 21.84
N GLY A 317 14.78 12.66 22.01
CA GLY A 317 14.59 14.09 21.85
C GLY A 317 13.77 14.47 20.61
N ASN A 318 13.39 15.74 20.52
CA ASN A 318 12.53 16.20 19.43
C ASN A 318 13.29 16.34 18.11
N VAL A 319 14.44 17.03 18.15
CA VAL A 319 15.28 17.25 16.99
C VAL A 319 16.74 16.92 17.34
N TRP A 320 17.40 16.22 16.45
CA TRP A 320 18.81 15.93 16.53
C TRP A 320 19.53 16.42 15.27
N ILE A 321 20.68 17.08 15.45
CA ILE A 321 21.48 17.62 14.35
C ILE A 321 22.87 17.00 14.41
N GLU A 322 23.25 16.36 13.33
CA GLU A 322 24.58 15.79 13.18
C GLU A 322 25.61 16.91 12.95
N SER A 323 26.72 16.86 13.68
CA SER A 323 27.85 17.76 13.52
C SER A 323 29.04 17.03 12.92
N ASP A 324 29.54 17.50 11.77
CA ASP A 324 30.80 17.09 11.14
C ASP A 324 30.98 15.58 10.84
N GLY A 325 29.90 14.86 10.55
CA GLY A 325 29.97 13.47 10.14
C GLY A 325 30.25 12.47 11.28
N GLU A 326 30.21 12.93 12.53
CA GLU A 326 30.23 12.08 13.71
C GLU A 326 28.88 12.14 14.42
N TRP A 327 28.41 11.00 14.94
CA TRP A 327 27.15 10.86 15.69
C TRP A 327 27.16 11.61 17.06
N ASN A 328 27.89 12.70 17.16
CA ASN A 328 27.97 13.59 18.33
C ASN A 328 27.06 14.80 18.10
N GLY A 329 25.76 14.56 17.93
CA GLY A 329 24.78 15.61 17.68
C GLY A 329 24.42 16.41 18.92
N VAL A 330 23.85 17.59 18.72
CA VAL A 330 23.24 18.41 19.76
C VAL A 330 21.76 18.04 19.83
N GLU A 331 21.32 17.56 20.99
CA GLU A 331 19.92 17.28 21.29
C GLU A 331 19.20 18.58 21.65
N TYR A 332 18.07 18.81 21.05
CA TYR A 332 17.20 19.94 21.34
C TYR A 332 15.84 19.42 21.87
N SER A 333 15.41 19.91 23.02
CA SER A 333 14.15 19.56 23.65
C SER A 333 13.15 20.72 23.64
N GLY A 334 12.01 20.57 22.95
CA GLY A 334 10.87 21.50 23.00
C GLY A 334 10.29 21.89 21.63
N ASP A 335 9.01 22.23 21.62
CA ASP A 335 8.22 22.59 20.42
C ASP A 335 8.72 23.84 19.69
N GLN A 336 9.59 24.63 20.32
CA GLN A 336 10.05 25.93 19.82
C GLN A 336 11.22 25.83 18.83
N ILE A 337 11.87 24.70 18.71
CA ILE A 337 13.20 24.64 18.11
C ILE A 337 13.19 24.55 16.59
N LEU A 338 12.19 23.94 15.99
CA LEU A 338 12.07 24.02 14.52
C LEU A 338 11.90 25.49 14.06
N ASP A 339 11.27 26.33 14.87
CA ASP A 339 11.05 27.75 14.54
C ASP A 339 12.19 28.68 15.00
N GLU A 340 13.14 28.21 15.82
CA GLU A 340 14.23 28.98 16.39
C GLU A 340 15.63 28.66 15.79
N LEU A 341 15.74 27.66 14.92
CA LEU A 341 17.00 27.39 14.23
C LEU A 341 17.28 28.49 13.19
N PRO A 342 18.54 29.00 13.12
CA PRO A 342 18.89 30.18 12.35
C PRO A 342 18.77 30.00 10.83
#